data_a19ffac3f5c28ee653015124e27d92a5
#
_entry.id   a19ffac3f5c28ee653015124e27d92a5
#
_cell.length_a   1.000
_cell.length_b   1.000
_cell.length_c   1.000
_cell.angle_alpha   90.00
_cell.angle_beta   90.00
_cell.angle_gamma   90.00
#
_symmetry.space_group_name_H-M   'P 1'
#
loop_
_entity.id
_entity.type
_entity.pdbx_description
1 polymer ?
#
loop_
_entity_poly.entity_id
_entity_poly.type
_entity_poly.pdbx_seq_one_letter_code
_entity_poly.pdbx_strand_id
1 'polypeptide(L)'
;KYNLLNTDSEVHVPGPKSILWELNDVPHGTLHRHFYHSTVAGDDRDFIVYTPPGYDPSARKRYPVLYLLHGYSDDATAWSAVGRANVILDNLIARGQAKPMIIVMPLGYGTMDVVKGGWSRVRDPGLWQRNVDKFTDALLDEVMPRVEKSYHVSKDRESRAIAGLSMGGTESLVTGLNHLDRFAWVGAFSSGGLNTNYAAQFPALDSRANDKLRLLWVACGRDDHLLESNQQFCGWLKSKDIRYTWTESAGAHSFLVWRRDLGEFAPLLFQKKIR
;
A
#
# COMPACT_ATOMS: atom_id res chain seq x y z
N LYS A 1 5.10 -18.29 6.77
CA LYS A 1 5.09 -19.71 6.49
C LYS A 1 5.06 -20.05 5.00
N TYR A 2 4.68 -19.12 4.17
CA TYR A 2 4.29 -19.44 2.80
C TYR A 2 4.90 -18.50 1.76
N ASN A 3 5.94 -17.78 2.14
CA ASN A 3 6.74 -17.07 1.16
C ASN A 3 7.64 -18.09 0.45
N LEU A 4 7.15 -18.61 -0.66
CA LEU A 4 7.85 -19.63 -1.47
C LEU A 4 9.08 -19.05 -2.17
N LEU A 5 9.23 -17.73 -2.21
CA LEU A 5 10.27 -17.03 -2.96
C LEU A 5 11.34 -16.42 -2.07
N ASN A 6 11.07 -16.27 -0.78
CA ASN A 6 12.01 -15.75 0.20
C ASN A 6 12.00 -16.62 1.46
N THR A 7 13.10 -17.36 1.67
CA THR A 7 13.27 -18.27 2.80
C THR A 7 14.11 -17.68 3.92
N ASP A 8 14.51 -16.41 3.79
CA ASP A 8 15.36 -15.74 4.77
C ASP A 8 14.60 -15.41 6.06
N SER A 9 15.35 -15.31 7.14
CA SER A 9 14.84 -14.86 8.44
C SER A 9 15.33 -13.45 8.72
N GLU A 10 14.47 -12.60 9.25
CA GLU A 10 14.84 -11.26 9.68
C GLU A 10 15.21 -11.25 11.17
N VAL A 11 16.28 -10.56 11.49
CA VAL A 11 16.64 -10.20 12.87
C VAL A 11 16.62 -8.68 12.98
N HIS A 12 15.78 -8.16 13.85
CA HIS A 12 15.75 -6.73 14.15
C HIS A 12 16.80 -6.39 15.21
N VAL A 13 17.79 -5.59 14.81
CA VAL A 13 18.73 -4.97 15.75
C VAL A 13 18.20 -3.59 16.13
N PRO A 14 17.85 -3.34 17.41
CA PRO A 14 17.29 -2.06 17.83
C PRO A 14 18.23 -0.89 17.56
N GLY A 15 17.66 0.19 17.04
CA GLY A 15 18.31 1.46 16.80
C GLY A 15 17.92 2.56 17.80
N PRO A 16 18.31 3.81 17.54
CA PRO A 16 17.90 4.95 18.36
C PRO A 16 16.38 5.13 18.39
N LYS A 17 15.84 5.47 19.55
CA LYS A 17 14.39 5.71 19.76
C LYS A 17 13.79 6.83 18.90
N SER A 18 14.62 7.69 18.32
CA SER A 18 14.17 8.71 17.35
C SER A 18 13.67 8.14 16.04
N ILE A 19 14.09 6.93 15.67
CA ILE A 19 13.70 6.24 14.44
C ILE A 19 12.24 5.78 14.55
N LEU A 20 11.44 6.05 13.53
CA LEU A 20 10.00 5.82 13.56
C LEU A 20 9.60 4.34 13.71
N TRP A 21 10.40 3.43 13.25
CA TRP A 21 10.12 1.98 13.36
C TRP A 21 10.72 1.33 14.62
N GLU A 22 11.27 2.10 15.56
CA GLU A 22 11.68 1.58 16.86
C GLU A 22 10.52 1.57 17.85
N LEU A 23 10.43 0.50 18.65
CA LEU A 23 9.45 0.43 19.74
C LEU A 23 9.76 1.50 20.77
N ASN A 24 8.80 2.40 20.99
CA ASN A 24 8.84 3.43 22.00
C ASN A 24 7.81 3.14 23.08
N ASP A 25 7.91 3.79 24.23
CA ASP A 25 6.92 3.76 25.30
C ASP A 25 5.78 4.73 24.98
N VAL A 26 4.92 4.29 24.07
CA VAL A 26 3.73 5.01 23.60
C VAL A 26 2.53 4.04 23.55
N PRO A 27 1.28 4.50 23.56
CA PRO A 27 0.15 3.62 23.34
C PRO A 27 0.27 2.88 21.99
N HIS A 28 0.04 1.57 22.02
CA HIS A 28 0.13 0.72 20.84
C HIS A 28 -1.24 0.30 20.31
N GLY A 29 -1.33 0.17 19.01
CA GLY A 29 -2.48 -0.43 18.31
C GLY A 29 -2.46 -1.95 18.37
N THR A 30 -3.44 -2.58 17.75
CA THR A 30 -3.61 -4.04 17.72
C THR A 30 -3.57 -4.57 16.31
N LEU A 31 -2.91 -5.70 16.10
CA LEU A 31 -2.91 -6.44 14.85
C LEU A 31 -3.92 -7.59 14.92
N HIS A 32 -4.82 -7.66 13.93
CA HIS A 32 -5.82 -8.68 13.77
C HIS A 32 -5.59 -9.42 12.47
N ARG A 33 -5.50 -10.74 12.47
CA ARG A 33 -5.35 -11.55 11.27
C ARG A 33 -6.66 -12.23 10.92
N HIS A 34 -7.11 -12.06 9.68
CA HIS A 34 -8.33 -12.61 9.13
C HIS A 34 -8.00 -13.62 8.05
N PHE A 35 -8.70 -14.75 8.07
CA PHE A 35 -8.63 -15.79 7.04
C PHE A 35 -9.96 -15.86 6.29
N TYR A 36 -9.91 -16.06 5.00
CA TYR A 36 -11.10 -16.18 4.18
C TYR A 36 -10.82 -16.97 2.91
N HIS A 37 -11.84 -17.61 2.36
CA HIS A 37 -11.79 -18.15 1.02
C HIS A 37 -12.14 -17.04 0.02
N SER A 38 -11.25 -16.80 -0.95
CA SER A 38 -11.46 -15.86 -2.04
C SER A 38 -12.13 -16.57 -3.21
N THR A 39 -13.30 -16.12 -3.61
CA THR A 39 -13.99 -16.63 -4.80
C THR A 39 -13.37 -16.07 -6.08
N VAL A 40 -12.80 -14.88 -6.04
CA VAL A 40 -12.09 -14.23 -7.16
C VAL A 40 -10.79 -14.97 -7.47
N ALA A 41 -10.00 -15.25 -6.45
CA ALA A 41 -8.71 -15.93 -6.63
C ALA A 41 -8.87 -17.46 -6.73
N GLY A 42 -9.87 -18.05 -6.05
CA GLY A 42 -10.15 -19.49 -5.99
C GLY A 42 -9.26 -20.21 -4.97
N ASP A 43 -8.81 -19.52 -3.92
CA ASP A 43 -7.94 -20.07 -2.88
C ASP A 43 -8.17 -19.44 -1.49
N ASP A 44 -7.56 -20.02 -0.45
CA ASP A 44 -7.62 -19.50 0.91
C ASP A 44 -6.57 -18.41 1.13
N ARG A 45 -7.02 -17.29 1.66
CA ARG A 45 -6.24 -16.06 1.82
C ARG A 45 -6.34 -15.48 3.20
N ASP A 46 -5.47 -14.52 3.46
CA ASP A 46 -5.52 -13.74 4.67
C ASP A 46 -5.24 -12.25 4.42
N PHE A 47 -5.64 -11.45 5.38
CA PHE A 47 -5.24 -10.06 5.51
C PHE A 47 -5.04 -9.70 6.97
N ILE A 48 -4.16 -8.75 7.23
CA ILE A 48 -3.92 -8.21 8.57
C ILE A 48 -4.54 -6.82 8.65
N VAL A 49 -5.19 -6.55 9.78
CA VAL A 49 -5.74 -5.23 10.10
C VAL A 49 -5.05 -4.68 11.33
N TYR A 50 -4.46 -3.50 11.21
CA TYR A 50 -4.02 -2.71 12.34
C TYR A 50 -5.15 -1.76 12.73
N THR A 51 -5.54 -1.78 14.00
CA THR A 51 -6.40 -0.78 14.63
C THR A 51 -5.54 0.15 15.48
N PRO A 52 -5.72 1.49 15.39
CA PRO A 52 -4.85 2.44 16.11
C PRO A 52 -5.06 2.37 17.62
N PRO A 53 -4.13 2.92 18.42
CA PRO A 53 -4.29 3.05 19.86
C PRO A 53 -5.61 3.73 20.21
N GLY A 54 -6.33 3.18 21.18
CA GLY A 54 -7.64 3.70 21.58
C GLY A 54 -8.76 3.51 20.55
N TYR A 55 -8.62 2.54 19.63
CA TYR A 55 -9.68 2.20 18.69
C TYR A 55 -10.97 1.84 19.43
N ASP A 56 -12.04 2.56 19.09
CA ASP A 56 -13.39 2.36 19.65
C ASP A 56 -14.38 2.08 18.50
N PRO A 57 -14.96 0.86 18.43
CA PRO A 57 -15.94 0.51 17.41
C PRO A 57 -17.27 1.27 17.58
N SER A 58 -17.53 1.88 18.74
CA SER A 58 -18.72 2.68 19.04
C SER A 58 -18.51 4.18 18.86
N ALA A 59 -17.31 4.62 18.49
CA ALA A 59 -16.98 6.02 18.31
C ALA A 59 -17.94 6.72 17.35
N ARG A 60 -18.31 7.99 17.62
CA ARG A 60 -19.18 8.77 16.74
C ARG A 60 -18.57 8.93 15.34
N LYS A 61 -17.25 9.11 15.26
CA LYS A 61 -16.52 9.30 14.00
C LYS A 61 -15.91 7.99 13.53
N ARG A 62 -16.19 7.63 12.28
CA ARG A 62 -15.59 6.46 11.62
C ARG A 62 -14.12 6.71 11.28
N TYR A 63 -13.31 5.67 11.37
CA TYR A 63 -11.88 5.74 11.07
C TYR A 63 -11.63 5.73 9.56
N PRO A 64 -10.67 6.52 9.06
CA PRO A 64 -10.17 6.37 7.70
C PRO A 64 -9.34 5.10 7.57
N VAL A 65 -9.17 4.61 6.33
CA VAL A 65 -8.50 3.35 6.02
C VAL A 65 -7.38 3.55 5.01
N LEU A 66 -6.22 3.00 5.31
CA LEU A 66 -5.13 2.79 4.38
C LEU A 66 -5.05 1.30 4.02
N TYR A 67 -5.22 0.96 2.74
CA TYR A 67 -4.87 -0.34 2.19
C TYR A 67 -3.39 -0.31 1.81
N LEU A 68 -2.56 -1.13 2.47
CA LEU A 68 -1.10 -1.09 2.37
C LEU A 68 -0.56 -2.42 1.83
N LEU A 69 -0.02 -2.40 0.62
CA LEU A 69 0.25 -3.57 -0.20
C LEU A 69 1.73 -3.95 -0.18
N HIS A 70 2.02 -5.24 0.01
CA HIS A 70 3.37 -5.80 -0.02
C HIS A 70 3.90 -6.01 -1.45
N GLY A 71 5.18 -6.34 -1.58
CA GLY A 71 5.85 -6.61 -2.85
C GLY A 71 5.83 -8.07 -3.28
N TYR A 72 6.36 -8.33 -4.48
CA TYR A 72 6.61 -9.69 -4.93
C TYR A 72 7.66 -10.36 -4.03
N SER A 73 7.48 -11.62 -3.73
CA SER A 73 8.21 -12.41 -2.73
C SER A 73 7.83 -12.20 -1.26
N ASP A 74 6.90 -11.31 -0.98
CA ASP A 74 6.36 -11.08 0.36
C ASP A 74 5.01 -11.78 0.59
N ASP A 75 4.40 -11.58 1.75
CA ASP A 75 3.05 -11.99 2.10
C ASP A 75 2.32 -10.92 2.94
N ALA A 76 1.10 -11.21 3.39
CA ALA A 76 0.29 -10.27 4.16
C ALA A 76 0.96 -9.78 5.46
N THR A 77 1.96 -10.49 5.99
CA THR A 77 2.67 -10.12 7.22
C THR A 77 3.81 -9.11 6.97
N ALA A 78 4.25 -8.94 5.74
CA ALA A 78 5.47 -8.19 5.41
C ALA A 78 5.50 -6.77 5.99
N TRP A 79 4.41 -6.02 5.83
CA TRP A 79 4.34 -4.67 6.37
C TRP A 79 4.29 -4.62 7.90
N SER A 80 3.71 -5.61 8.57
CA SER A 80 3.68 -5.64 10.04
C SER A 80 4.96 -6.22 10.64
N ALA A 81 5.52 -7.28 10.05
CA ALA A 81 6.71 -7.95 10.55
C ALA A 81 7.98 -7.20 10.16
N VAL A 82 8.21 -7.05 8.83
CA VAL A 82 9.42 -6.42 8.29
C VAL A 82 9.26 -4.90 8.20
N GLY A 83 8.17 -4.41 7.62
CA GLY A 83 7.91 -2.98 7.44
C GLY A 83 7.65 -2.23 8.74
N ARG A 84 7.21 -2.92 9.80
CA ARG A 84 6.87 -2.34 11.12
C ARG A 84 5.85 -1.21 11.03
N ALA A 85 4.92 -1.31 10.09
CA ALA A 85 3.94 -0.26 9.80
C ALA A 85 3.09 0.12 11.01
N ASN A 86 2.73 -0.86 11.85
CA ASN A 86 2.03 -0.63 13.12
C ASN A 86 2.87 0.23 14.09
N VAL A 87 4.16 -0.06 14.25
CA VAL A 87 5.07 0.71 15.12
C VAL A 87 5.28 2.13 14.59
N ILE A 88 5.45 2.28 13.27
CA ILE A 88 5.56 3.58 12.61
C ILE A 88 4.31 4.42 12.90
N LEU A 89 3.11 3.82 12.73
CA LEU A 89 1.86 4.54 12.97
C LEU A 89 1.65 4.87 14.45
N ASP A 90 1.97 3.95 15.38
CA ASP A 90 1.90 4.20 16.82
C ASP A 90 2.74 5.43 17.19
N ASN A 91 4.00 5.47 16.72
CA ASN A 91 4.90 6.58 16.97
C ASN A 91 4.43 7.90 16.34
N LEU A 92 3.94 7.86 15.10
CA LEU A 92 3.43 9.06 14.41
C LEU A 92 2.15 9.59 15.08
N ILE A 93 1.25 8.72 15.50
CA ILE A 93 0.01 9.11 16.19
C ILE A 93 0.35 9.71 17.56
N ALA A 94 1.25 9.08 18.33
CA ALA A 94 1.68 9.60 19.62
C ALA A 94 2.37 10.96 19.53
N ARG A 95 3.07 11.24 18.43
CA ARG A 95 3.69 12.54 18.13
C ARG A 95 2.69 13.57 17.55
N GLY A 96 1.42 13.20 17.33
CA GLY A 96 0.43 14.06 16.69
C GLY A 96 0.69 14.33 15.20
N GLN A 97 1.57 13.55 14.57
CA GLN A 97 1.99 13.73 13.17
C GLN A 97 1.08 13.00 12.17
N ALA A 98 0.45 11.89 12.57
CA ALA A 98 -0.52 11.19 11.76
C ALA A 98 -1.89 11.12 12.44
N LYS A 99 -2.96 11.09 11.65
CA LYS A 99 -4.30 10.83 12.17
C LYS A 99 -4.45 9.35 12.52
N PRO A 100 -5.18 9.03 13.60
CA PRO A 100 -5.58 7.65 13.85
C PRO A 100 -6.32 7.09 12.64
N MET A 101 -5.82 6.00 12.08
CA MET A 101 -6.35 5.30 10.91
C MET A 101 -6.24 3.79 11.07
N ILE A 102 -7.09 3.06 10.38
CA ILE A 102 -6.96 1.61 10.22
C ILE A 102 -6.05 1.34 9.04
N ILE A 103 -5.12 0.36 9.17
CA ILE A 103 -4.35 -0.13 8.04
C ILE A 103 -4.81 -1.56 7.73
N VAL A 104 -5.05 -1.84 6.46
CA VAL A 104 -5.40 -3.17 5.96
C VAL A 104 -4.27 -3.65 5.05
N MET A 105 -3.67 -4.77 5.39
CA MET A 105 -2.52 -5.37 4.70
C MET A 105 -2.96 -6.74 4.14
N PRO A 106 -3.51 -6.79 2.92
CA PRO A 106 -3.95 -8.04 2.31
C PRO A 106 -2.79 -8.81 1.68
N LEU A 107 -3.00 -10.12 1.43
CA LEU A 107 -2.17 -10.89 0.51
C LEU A 107 -2.33 -10.32 -0.91
N GLY A 108 -1.24 -9.80 -1.48
CA GLY A 108 -1.23 -9.01 -2.72
C GLY A 108 -1.31 -9.84 -4.00
N TYR A 109 -1.24 -11.17 -3.95
CA TYR A 109 -1.30 -11.98 -5.18
C TYR A 109 -2.75 -12.20 -5.64
N GLY A 110 -3.11 -11.73 -6.84
CA GLY A 110 -4.39 -12.05 -7.48
C GLY A 110 -4.48 -13.51 -7.91
N THR A 111 -3.34 -14.14 -8.21
CA THR A 111 -3.22 -15.57 -8.49
C THR A 111 -1.89 -16.12 -7.98
N MET A 112 -1.91 -17.28 -7.33
CA MET A 112 -0.69 -17.94 -6.85
C MET A 112 0.18 -18.52 -7.99
N ASP A 113 -0.31 -18.52 -9.23
CA ASP A 113 0.48 -18.97 -10.38
C ASP A 113 1.68 -18.05 -10.66
N VAL A 114 1.58 -16.77 -10.26
CA VAL A 114 2.69 -15.82 -10.36
C VAL A 114 3.84 -16.19 -9.41
N VAL A 115 3.56 -16.92 -8.32
CA VAL A 115 4.54 -17.34 -7.30
C VAL A 115 5.07 -18.74 -7.57
N LYS A 116 4.21 -19.69 -7.99
CA LYS A 116 4.54 -21.12 -8.13
C LYS A 116 5.71 -21.41 -9.08
N GLY A 117 5.92 -20.58 -10.08
CA GLY A 117 7.01 -20.72 -11.06
C GLY A 117 8.28 -19.92 -10.70
N GLY A 118 8.34 -19.31 -9.53
CA GLY A 118 9.48 -18.51 -9.07
C GLY A 118 9.65 -17.19 -9.83
N TRP A 119 10.82 -16.57 -9.68
CA TRP A 119 11.13 -15.24 -10.22
C TRP A 119 10.99 -15.08 -11.74
N SER A 120 11.04 -16.18 -12.51
CA SER A 120 10.82 -16.12 -13.97
C SER A 120 9.42 -15.71 -14.35
N ARG A 121 8.42 -15.93 -13.47
CA ARG A 121 7.00 -15.69 -13.76
C ARG A 121 6.63 -14.21 -13.79
N VAL A 122 7.39 -13.35 -13.09
CA VAL A 122 7.17 -11.89 -13.16
C VAL A 122 7.42 -11.32 -14.56
N ARG A 123 8.13 -12.06 -15.42
CA ARG A 123 8.44 -11.66 -16.80
C ARG A 123 7.37 -12.08 -17.80
N ASP A 124 6.34 -12.82 -17.39
CA ASP A 124 5.18 -13.15 -18.23
C ASP A 124 4.14 -12.02 -18.12
N PRO A 125 4.02 -11.14 -19.14
CA PRO A 125 3.16 -9.97 -19.05
C PRO A 125 1.68 -10.33 -18.90
N GLY A 126 1.23 -11.42 -19.52
CA GLY A 126 -0.15 -11.87 -19.44
C GLY A 126 -0.51 -12.42 -18.06
N LEU A 127 0.42 -13.14 -17.42
CA LEU A 127 0.24 -13.61 -16.07
C LEU A 127 0.29 -12.46 -15.06
N TRP A 128 1.22 -11.51 -15.27
CA TRP A 128 1.35 -10.33 -14.42
C TRP A 128 0.08 -9.47 -14.46
N GLN A 129 -0.45 -9.20 -15.66
CA GLN A 129 -1.69 -8.44 -15.80
C GLN A 129 -2.87 -9.15 -15.10
N ARG A 130 -3.02 -10.47 -15.31
CA ARG A 130 -4.05 -11.25 -14.60
C ARG A 130 -3.91 -11.20 -13.08
N ASN A 131 -2.67 -11.15 -12.59
CA ASN A 131 -2.41 -11.00 -11.16
C ASN A 131 -2.96 -9.67 -10.64
N VAL A 132 -2.63 -8.57 -11.31
CA VAL A 132 -3.07 -7.22 -10.91
C VAL A 132 -4.59 -7.08 -11.01
N ASP A 133 -5.20 -7.58 -12.10
CA ASP A 133 -6.66 -7.53 -12.31
C ASP A 133 -7.41 -8.30 -11.21
N LYS A 134 -7.04 -9.57 -10.99
CA LYS A 134 -7.66 -10.39 -9.95
C LYS A 134 -7.43 -9.85 -8.55
N PHE A 135 -6.24 -9.27 -8.28
CA PHE A 135 -5.99 -8.61 -7.01
C PHE A 135 -6.93 -7.41 -6.82
N THR A 136 -7.08 -6.57 -7.85
CA THR A 136 -8.01 -5.43 -7.84
C THR A 136 -9.43 -5.88 -7.51
N ASP A 137 -9.94 -6.88 -8.21
CA ASP A 137 -11.28 -7.44 -7.98
C ASP A 137 -11.41 -7.99 -6.55
N ALA A 138 -10.45 -8.80 -6.09
CA ALA A 138 -10.48 -9.36 -4.74
C ALA A 138 -10.41 -8.27 -3.64
N LEU A 139 -9.62 -7.22 -3.86
CA LEU A 139 -9.57 -6.09 -2.94
C LEU A 139 -10.92 -5.37 -2.86
N LEU A 140 -11.50 -5.02 -4.01
CA LEU A 140 -12.73 -4.22 -4.08
C LEU A 140 -13.97 -5.00 -3.65
N ASP A 141 -14.08 -6.26 -4.05
CA ASP A 141 -15.31 -7.05 -3.91
C ASP A 141 -15.28 -7.99 -2.68
N GLU A 142 -14.11 -8.30 -2.13
CA GLU A 142 -14.01 -9.24 -1.02
C GLU A 142 -13.39 -8.61 0.23
N VAL A 143 -12.18 -8.01 0.15
CA VAL A 143 -11.46 -7.50 1.33
C VAL A 143 -12.14 -6.24 1.87
N MET A 144 -12.41 -5.26 1.01
CA MET A 144 -13.04 -3.99 1.43
C MET A 144 -14.40 -4.20 2.11
N PRO A 145 -15.36 -5.00 1.56
CA PRO A 145 -16.62 -5.27 2.23
C PRO A 145 -16.46 -5.98 3.57
N ARG A 146 -15.49 -6.90 3.71
CA ARG A 146 -15.20 -7.58 4.97
C ARG A 146 -14.71 -6.61 6.03
N VAL A 147 -13.80 -5.71 5.66
CA VAL A 147 -13.29 -4.66 6.55
C VAL A 147 -14.41 -3.71 6.97
N GLU A 148 -15.25 -3.27 6.04
CA GLU A 148 -16.39 -2.38 6.30
C GLU A 148 -17.46 -3.01 7.19
N LYS A 149 -17.58 -4.35 7.17
CA LYS A 149 -18.50 -5.10 8.05
C LYS A 149 -17.92 -5.29 9.45
N SER A 150 -16.60 -5.48 9.54
CA SER A 150 -15.95 -5.91 10.81
C SER A 150 -15.40 -4.74 11.62
N TYR A 151 -15.17 -3.59 11.01
CA TYR A 151 -14.53 -2.43 11.63
C TYR A 151 -15.33 -1.15 11.43
N HIS A 152 -15.18 -0.22 12.38
CA HIS A 152 -15.85 1.08 12.36
C HIS A 152 -15.15 2.07 11.40
N VAL A 153 -15.20 1.78 10.11
CA VAL A 153 -14.52 2.54 9.05
C VAL A 153 -15.45 3.44 8.26
N SER A 154 -14.92 4.56 7.75
CA SER A 154 -15.64 5.42 6.81
C SER A 154 -15.69 4.75 5.43
N LYS A 155 -16.85 4.88 4.77
CA LYS A 155 -17.05 4.41 3.39
C LYS A 155 -16.78 5.48 2.34
N ASP A 156 -16.50 6.71 2.77
CA ASP A 156 -16.21 7.81 1.87
C ASP A 156 -14.86 7.64 1.20
N ARG A 157 -14.79 7.88 -0.10
CA ARG A 157 -13.56 7.82 -0.86
C ARG A 157 -12.44 8.72 -0.29
N GLU A 158 -12.82 9.87 0.29
CA GLU A 158 -11.87 10.81 0.91
C GLU A 158 -11.28 10.29 2.23
N SER A 159 -11.85 9.23 2.76
CA SER A 159 -11.35 8.50 3.93
C SER A 159 -10.68 7.18 3.54
N ARG A 160 -10.40 6.95 2.24
CA ARG A 160 -9.70 5.74 1.76
C ARG A 160 -8.43 6.09 1.02
N ALA A 161 -7.37 5.45 1.45
CA ALA A 161 -6.06 5.48 0.81
C ALA A 161 -5.66 4.08 0.36
N ILE A 162 -4.87 4.00 -0.70
CA ILE A 162 -4.18 2.80 -1.14
C ILE A 162 -2.73 3.13 -1.39
N ALA A 163 -1.82 2.32 -0.87
CA ALA A 163 -0.39 2.46 -1.11
C ALA A 163 0.30 1.11 -1.05
N GLY A 164 1.49 1.02 -1.63
CA GLY A 164 2.27 -0.22 -1.56
C GLY A 164 3.67 -0.08 -2.11
N LEU A 165 4.45 -1.13 -1.91
CA LEU A 165 5.84 -1.22 -2.36
C LEU A 165 5.99 -2.18 -3.54
N SER A 166 6.89 -1.90 -4.47
CA SER A 166 7.26 -2.80 -5.58
C SER A 166 6.03 -3.26 -6.38
N MET A 167 5.70 -4.56 -6.40
CA MET A 167 4.45 -5.10 -6.95
C MET A 167 3.23 -4.35 -6.39
N GLY A 168 3.15 -4.23 -5.06
CA GLY A 168 2.07 -3.50 -4.39
C GLY A 168 2.02 -2.01 -4.73
N GLY A 169 3.15 -1.41 -5.14
CA GLY A 169 3.20 -0.06 -5.70
C GLY A 169 2.44 0.01 -7.02
N THR A 170 2.69 -0.92 -7.93
CA THR A 170 1.96 -1.04 -9.20
C THR A 170 0.48 -1.33 -8.97
N GLU A 171 0.15 -2.27 -8.09
CA GLU A 171 -1.23 -2.59 -7.73
C GLU A 171 -1.97 -1.38 -7.15
N SER A 172 -1.28 -0.58 -6.31
CA SER A 172 -1.83 0.65 -5.76
C SER A 172 -2.11 1.71 -6.83
N LEU A 173 -1.19 1.88 -7.79
CA LEU A 173 -1.39 2.79 -8.92
C LEU A 173 -2.54 2.32 -9.80
N VAL A 174 -2.54 1.05 -10.23
CA VAL A 174 -3.55 0.51 -11.13
C VAL A 174 -4.93 0.54 -10.48
N THR A 175 -5.05 0.01 -9.27
CA THR A 175 -6.33 0.00 -8.56
C THR A 175 -6.77 1.41 -8.20
N GLY A 176 -5.90 2.21 -7.61
CA GLY A 176 -6.24 3.54 -7.09
C GLY A 176 -6.61 4.54 -8.19
N LEU A 177 -5.85 4.58 -9.29
CA LEU A 177 -6.08 5.54 -10.36
C LEU A 177 -7.22 5.15 -11.30
N ASN A 178 -7.51 3.85 -11.47
CA ASN A 178 -8.67 3.41 -12.23
C ASN A 178 -9.97 3.44 -11.41
N HIS A 179 -9.90 3.54 -10.07
CA HIS A 179 -11.06 3.60 -9.17
C HIS A 179 -11.06 4.85 -8.30
N LEU A 180 -10.97 6.03 -8.94
CA LEU A 180 -11.02 7.35 -8.26
C LEU A 180 -12.38 7.65 -7.61
N ASP A 181 -13.40 6.86 -7.84
CA ASP A 181 -14.66 6.82 -7.10
C ASP A 181 -14.53 6.10 -5.74
N ARG A 182 -13.50 5.28 -5.57
CA ARG A 182 -13.25 4.48 -4.35
C ARG A 182 -12.10 5.06 -3.51
N PHE A 183 -11.08 5.63 -4.14
CA PHE A 183 -9.86 6.13 -3.48
C PHE A 183 -9.62 7.60 -3.80
N ALA A 184 -9.17 8.37 -2.81
CA ALA A 184 -8.75 9.75 -2.99
C ALA A 184 -7.23 9.95 -2.76
N TRP A 185 -6.57 9.00 -2.13
CA TRP A 185 -5.17 9.05 -1.73
C TRP A 185 -4.47 7.83 -2.30
N VAL A 186 -3.46 8.02 -3.12
CA VAL A 186 -2.71 6.95 -3.78
C VAL A 186 -1.23 7.14 -3.52
N GLY A 187 -0.58 6.10 -3.02
CA GLY A 187 0.87 6.08 -2.77
C GLY A 187 1.53 4.90 -3.48
N ALA A 188 2.74 5.11 -3.98
CA ALA A 188 3.50 4.06 -4.64
C ALA A 188 4.98 4.20 -4.31
N PHE A 189 5.56 3.14 -3.75
CA PHE A 189 6.94 3.09 -3.27
C PHE A 189 7.72 2.12 -4.15
N SER A 190 8.67 2.59 -4.93
CA SER A 190 9.49 1.77 -5.83
C SER A 190 8.64 0.83 -6.70
N SER A 191 7.65 1.36 -7.43
CA SER A 191 6.69 0.53 -8.20
C SER A 191 7.38 -0.36 -9.21
N GLY A 192 7.09 -1.66 -9.15
CA GLY A 192 7.67 -2.68 -10.02
C GLY A 192 6.63 -3.36 -10.91
N GLY A 193 6.97 -3.55 -12.20
CA GLY A 193 6.11 -4.24 -13.16
C GLY A 193 5.01 -3.37 -13.78
N LEU A 194 5.15 -2.04 -13.75
CA LEU A 194 4.29 -1.14 -14.53
C LEU A 194 4.47 -1.42 -16.03
N ASN A 195 3.36 -1.55 -16.73
CA ASN A 195 3.38 -1.62 -18.19
C ASN A 195 3.75 -0.25 -18.76
N THR A 196 4.66 -0.21 -19.73
CA THR A 196 5.07 1.04 -20.40
C THR A 196 3.97 1.63 -21.30
N ASN A 197 2.97 0.85 -21.69
CA ASN A 197 1.76 1.37 -22.32
C ASN A 197 0.78 1.91 -21.25
N TYR A 198 1.18 3.02 -20.62
CA TYR A 198 0.39 3.66 -19.55
C TYR A 198 -1.02 4.05 -20.01
N ALA A 199 -1.20 4.44 -21.29
CA ALA A 199 -2.51 4.81 -21.81
C ALA A 199 -3.48 3.62 -21.82
N ALA A 200 -2.99 2.41 -22.08
CA ALA A 200 -3.82 1.21 -21.97
C ALA A 200 -4.06 0.79 -20.52
N GLN A 201 -3.09 1.00 -19.64
CA GLN A 201 -3.19 0.64 -18.23
C GLN A 201 -4.08 1.61 -17.43
N PHE A 202 -4.17 2.87 -17.87
CA PHE A 202 -4.96 3.93 -17.24
C PHE A 202 -5.88 4.62 -18.27
N PRO A 203 -6.85 3.91 -18.86
CA PRO A 203 -7.58 4.38 -20.05
C PRO A 203 -8.48 5.60 -19.79
N ALA A 204 -8.91 5.81 -18.55
CA ALA A 204 -9.77 6.94 -18.15
C ALA A 204 -9.03 8.05 -17.42
N LEU A 205 -7.69 7.94 -17.29
CA LEU A 205 -6.89 8.88 -16.51
C LEU A 205 -6.49 10.10 -17.34
N ASP A 206 -7.01 11.25 -16.96
CA ASP A 206 -6.69 12.56 -17.52
C ASP A 206 -6.60 13.64 -16.43
N SER A 207 -6.42 14.90 -16.82
CA SER A 207 -6.27 16.02 -15.89
C SER A 207 -7.44 16.21 -14.93
N ARG A 208 -8.66 15.71 -15.24
CA ARG A 208 -9.83 15.72 -14.34
C ARG A 208 -9.60 14.85 -13.09
N ALA A 209 -8.62 13.93 -13.11
CA ALA A 209 -8.20 13.22 -11.93
C ALA A 209 -7.76 14.16 -10.79
N ASN A 210 -7.24 15.34 -11.12
CA ASN A 210 -6.82 16.35 -10.15
C ASN A 210 -7.95 16.89 -9.25
N ASP A 211 -9.19 16.79 -9.70
CA ASP A 211 -10.36 17.19 -8.90
C ASP A 211 -10.77 16.11 -7.90
N LYS A 212 -10.41 14.87 -8.23
CA LYS A 212 -10.74 13.70 -7.42
C LYS A 212 -9.60 13.31 -6.47
N LEU A 213 -8.35 13.37 -6.89
CA LEU A 213 -7.19 13.04 -6.07
C LEU A 213 -6.97 14.11 -4.97
N ARG A 214 -6.75 13.64 -3.76
CA ARG A 214 -6.24 14.43 -2.64
C ARG A 214 -4.72 14.38 -2.59
N LEU A 215 -4.17 13.20 -2.94
CA LEU A 215 -2.73 12.97 -3.03
C LEU A 215 -2.47 11.84 -4.02
N LEU A 216 -1.54 12.05 -4.94
CA LEU A 216 -0.82 11.01 -5.65
C LEU A 216 0.65 11.17 -5.30
N TRP A 217 1.20 10.20 -4.56
CA TRP A 217 2.56 10.25 -4.04
C TRP A 217 3.37 9.06 -4.60
N VAL A 218 4.45 9.36 -5.27
CA VAL A 218 5.34 8.37 -5.88
C VAL A 218 6.73 8.56 -5.30
N ALA A 219 7.31 7.50 -4.78
CA ALA A 219 8.67 7.52 -4.22
C ALA A 219 9.51 6.37 -4.75
N CYS A 220 10.83 6.58 -4.78
CA CYS A 220 11.77 5.53 -5.13
C CYS A 220 13.12 5.78 -4.46
N GLY A 221 13.84 4.71 -4.13
CA GLY A 221 15.23 4.82 -3.69
C GLY A 221 16.15 5.28 -4.82
N ARG A 222 17.16 6.10 -4.51
CA ARG A 222 18.12 6.58 -5.52
C ARG A 222 18.98 5.48 -6.12
N ASP A 223 19.23 4.43 -5.34
CA ASP A 223 20.02 3.27 -5.74
C ASP A 223 19.12 2.09 -6.15
N ASP A 224 17.81 2.33 -6.31
CA ASP A 224 16.83 1.32 -6.69
C ASP A 224 16.89 1.09 -8.21
N HIS A 225 16.94 -0.18 -8.60
CA HIS A 225 16.93 -0.57 -10.01
C HIS A 225 15.63 -0.19 -10.75
N LEU A 226 14.57 0.18 -10.02
CA LEU A 226 13.30 0.66 -10.57
C LEU A 226 13.20 2.19 -10.66
N LEU A 227 14.25 2.93 -10.30
CA LEU A 227 14.23 4.39 -10.29
C LEU A 227 13.81 4.97 -11.64
N GLU A 228 14.47 4.53 -12.71
CA GLU A 228 14.21 5.02 -14.06
C GLU A 228 12.76 4.77 -14.51
N SER A 229 12.21 3.57 -14.26
CA SER A 229 10.84 3.24 -14.64
C SER A 229 9.81 4.08 -13.86
N ASN A 230 10.05 4.39 -12.60
CA ASN A 230 9.19 5.26 -11.81
C ASN A 230 9.28 6.73 -12.27
N GLN A 231 10.47 7.21 -12.66
CA GLN A 231 10.65 8.53 -13.26
C GLN A 231 9.94 8.64 -14.62
N GLN A 232 9.99 7.59 -15.46
CA GLN A 232 9.26 7.54 -16.73
C GLN A 232 7.75 7.62 -16.51
N PHE A 233 7.21 6.91 -15.51
CA PHE A 233 5.79 7.01 -15.14
C PHE A 233 5.43 8.45 -14.69
N CYS A 234 6.26 9.08 -13.87
CA CYS A 234 6.08 10.47 -13.47
C CYS A 234 6.13 11.43 -14.66
N GLY A 235 7.01 11.20 -15.61
CA GLY A 235 7.07 11.94 -16.88
C GLY A 235 5.77 11.83 -17.68
N TRP A 236 5.19 10.62 -17.73
CA TRP A 236 3.89 10.42 -18.37
C TRP A 236 2.75 11.13 -17.61
N LEU A 237 2.70 11.07 -16.28
CA LEU A 237 1.72 11.82 -15.48
C LEU A 237 1.81 13.32 -15.76
N LYS A 238 3.04 13.87 -15.86
CA LYS A 238 3.27 15.27 -16.21
C LYS A 238 2.75 15.59 -17.62
N SER A 239 2.93 14.72 -18.59
CA SER A 239 2.43 14.90 -19.95
C SER A 239 0.90 14.90 -20.07
N LYS A 240 0.20 14.41 -19.02
CA LYS A 240 -1.26 14.39 -18.89
C LYS A 240 -1.78 15.48 -17.96
N ASP A 241 -0.93 16.41 -17.53
CA ASP A 241 -1.26 17.47 -16.56
C ASP A 241 -1.82 16.92 -15.23
N ILE A 242 -1.37 15.73 -14.81
CA ILE A 242 -1.79 15.11 -13.55
C ILE A 242 -0.82 15.53 -12.46
N ARG A 243 -1.35 16.07 -11.36
CA ARG A 243 -0.57 16.49 -10.20
C ARG A 243 -0.15 15.29 -9.37
N TYR A 244 1.14 15.22 -9.05
CA TYR A 244 1.74 14.20 -8.18
C TYR A 244 2.85 14.82 -7.33
N THR A 245 3.21 14.13 -6.26
CA THR A 245 4.41 14.38 -5.47
C THR A 245 5.42 13.29 -5.80
N TRP A 246 6.64 13.69 -6.14
CA TRP A 246 7.77 12.79 -6.36
C TRP A 246 8.77 12.92 -5.23
N THR A 247 9.22 11.79 -4.69
CA THR A 247 10.23 11.74 -3.62
C THR A 247 11.33 10.73 -3.96
N GLU A 248 12.58 11.13 -3.82
CA GLU A 248 13.73 10.25 -3.93
C GLU A 248 14.40 10.09 -2.55
N SER A 249 14.34 8.88 -2.02
CA SER A 249 15.00 8.51 -0.77
C SER A 249 16.39 7.94 -1.01
N ALA A 250 17.32 8.11 -0.08
CA ALA A 250 18.60 7.43 -0.15
C ALA A 250 18.45 5.93 0.11
N GLY A 251 19.04 5.08 -0.74
CA GLY A 251 19.07 3.63 -0.63
C GLY A 251 18.43 2.91 -1.81
N ALA A 252 18.48 1.58 -1.77
CA ALA A 252 18.07 0.67 -2.83
C ALA A 252 16.66 0.09 -2.58
N HIS A 253 16.27 -0.94 -3.33
CA HIS A 253 15.01 -1.66 -3.24
C HIS A 253 14.90 -2.45 -1.93
N SER A 254 14.50 -1.80 -0.84
CA SER A 254 14.49 -2.43 0.49
C SER A 254 13.51 -1.81 1.47
N PHE A 255 13.14 -2.58 2.50
CA PHE A 255 12.29 -2.09 3.60
C PHE A 255 12.89 -0.91 4.37
N LEU A 256 14.21 -0.68 4.35
CA LEU A 256 14.80 0.51 4.95
C LEU A 256 14.34 1.80 4.25
N VAL A 257 14.16 1.74 2.93
CA VAL A 257 13.60 2.85 2.14
C VAL A 257 12.11 2.95 2.40
N TRP A 258 11.37 1.87 2.28
CA TRP A 258 9.90 1.87 2.36
C TRP A 258 9.37 2.19 3.76
N ARG A 259 10.12 1.89 4.84
CA ARG A 259 9.81 2.36 6.21
C ARG A 259 9.86 3.89 6.29
N ARG A 260 10.84 4.52 5.66
CA ARG A 260 10.96 5.99 5.57
C ARG A 260 9.83 6.56 4.73
N ASP A 261 9.60 5.96 3.56
CA ASP A 261 8.53 6.38 2.65
C ASP A 261 7.16 6.33 3.35
N LEU A 262 6.86 5.26 4.09
CA LEU A 262 5.63 5.19 4.90
C LEU A 262 5.61 6.27 6.00
N GLY A 263 6.76 6.53 6.64
CA GLY A 263 6.90 7.58 7.66
C GLY A 263 6.65 8.98 7.13
N GLU A 264 6.96 9.24 5.86
CA GLU A 264 6.70 10.52 5.17
C GLU A 264 5.30 10.59 4.58
N PHE A 265 4.79 9.48 4.05
CA PHE A 265 3.49 9.40 3.40
C PHE A 265 2.32 9.44 4.40
N ALA A 266 2.38 8.67 5.50
CA ALA A 266 1.29 8.55 6.46
C ALA A 266 0.84 9.89 7.10
N PRO A 267 1.74 10.83 7.44
CA PRO A 267 1.38 12.16 7.91
C PRO A 267 0.55 12.99 6.93
N LEU A 268 0.69 12.74 5.63
CA LEU A 268 -0.01 13.49 4.58
C LEU A 268 -1.46 13.01 4.42
N LEU A 269 -1.77 11.78 4.87
CA LEU A 269 -3.06 11.16 4.65
C LEU A 269 -4.19 11.81 5.44
N PHE A 270 -5.36 11.91 4.80
CA PHE A 270 -6.62 12.34 5.40
C PHE A 270 -6.59 13.74 6.00
N GLN A 271 -5.62 14.58 5.60
CA GLN A 271 -5.54 15.97 6.03
C GLN A 271 -6.70 16.78 5.43
N LYS A 272 -7.19 17.77 6.19
CA LYS A 272 -8.15 18.72 5.63
C LYS A 272 -7.47 19.50 4.49
N LYS A 273 -8.20 19.74 3.39
CA LYS A 273 -7.71 20.64 2.36
C LYS A 273 -7.42 21.99 3.02
N ILE A 274 -6.17 22.40 3.03
CA ILE A 274 -5.86 23.81 3.33
C ILE A 274 -6.44 24.58 2.13
N ARG A 275 -7.46 25.40 2.42
CA ARG A 275 -8.13 26.23 1.42
C ARG A 275 -7.20 27.33 0.93
#